data_fde66eb252438df99bb6d0a3957e5217
#
_entry.id   fde66eb252438df99bb6d0a3957e5217
#
_cell.length_a   1.000
_cell.length_b   1.000
_cell.length_c   1.000
_cell.angle_alpha   90.00
_cell.angle_beta   90.00
_cell.angle_gamma   90.00
#
_symmetry.space_group_name_H-M   'P 1'
#
loop_
_entity.id
_entity.type
_entity.pdbx_description
1 polymer ?
#
loop_
_entity_poly.entity_id
_entity_poly.type
_entity_poly.pdbx_seq_one_letter_code
_entity_poly.pdbx_strand_id
1 'polypeptide(L)'
;MPRNGSGTFNRVYDWTTDEANGINIEASRMDTEFDGIATALSDSIAKDGQTTITANIPFNSKKITGLANGSARTDSIALGQVQDNSYGTLGTLGGSADTYTASPSPAITAYATGSEFNLKVNADNTGASTLNISAVGAKNIKKYDGAGSKLDLEAGDLQQDQYYKVIYDGTDFILDNPESPYLKVTNLTKATTTTYGINYLPDQITISNGTDTEHDIDFTAGNFNFDDGSGQAVATALTKQIDNSWSAGTNQGGLDTGSVAADSTYFMFAIYNPTTSTADFLFSSSHVSPALPSGYTKKKRIAALRTDGSGNIRNGEYLFNPDGSYHFEYATKILDLAIAGSASTSKVNFAVTVPRDVVVKIRASMYRANTADVYVNLLSPYDNSLSPTFANADLLSDINYLGAIEKNILSNDSSQISYISSFATLDNFNVTTLGWFDSIKQY
;
A
#
# COMPACT_ATOMS: atom_id res chain seq x y z
N MET A 1 -34.62 51.87 40.22
CA MET A 1 -34.11 50.47 40.23
C MET A 1 -33.20 50.32 41.43
N PRO A 2 -33.40 49.36 42.26
CA PRO A 2 -32.66 49.24 43.53
C PRO A 2 -31.18 48.85 43.32
N ARG A 3 -30.78 48.45 42.06
CA ARG A 3 -29.40 48.18 41.69
C ARG A 3 -28.89 49.23 40.74
N ASN A 4 -27.63 49.66 40.90
CA ASN A 4 -26.95 50.50 39.90
C ASN A 4 -26.63 49.67 38.63
N GLY A 5 -26.22 50.29 37.55
CA GLY A 5 -25.87 49.60 36.32
C GLY A 5 -24.71 48.57 36.43
N SER A 6 -24.03 48.52 37.57
CA SER A 6 -22.94 47.56 37.87
C SER A 6 -23.39 46.42 38.81
N GLY A 7 -24.69 46.29 39.09
CA GLY A 7 -25.25 45.21 39.89
C GLY A 7 -25.20 45.45 41.42
N THR A 8 -24.70 46.59 41.89
CA THR A 8 -24.62 46.92 43.34
C THR A 8 -26.00 47.42 43.83
N PHE A 9 -26.46 46.86 44.89
CA PHE A 9 -27.63 47.37 45.54
C PHE A 9 -27.27 48.63 46.42
N ASN A 10 -27.91 49.75 46.17
CA ASN A 10 -27.71 50.99 46.90
C ASN A 10 -28.94 51.23 47.80
N ARG A 11 -28.68 51.46 49.07
CA ARG A 11 -29.71 51.85 49.98
C ARG A 11 -30.23 53.24 49.60
N VAL A 12 -31.52 53.46 49.81
CA VAL A 12 -32.17 54.73 49.50
C VAL A 12 -31.92 55.72 50.65
N TYR A 13 -31.90 55.22 51.90
CA TYR A 13 -31.74 56.03 53.10
C TYR A 13 -30.51 55.61 53.90
N ASP A 14 -29.81 56.60 54.46
CA ASP A 14 -28.70 56.39 55.41
C ASP A 14 -29.17 56.72 56.82
N TRP A 15 -29.63 55.71 57.55
CA TRP A 15 -30.17 55.82 58.89
C TRP A 15 -29.22 56.43 59.93
N THR A 16 -27.91 56.25 59.78
CA THR A 16 -26.89 56.83 60.65
C THR A 16 -26.81 58.34 60.49
N THR A 17 -26.85 58.80 59.24
CA THR A 17 -26.89 60.24 58.93
C THR A 17 -28.18 60.84 59.33
N ASP A 18 -29.31 60.13 59.20
CA ASP A 18 -30.62 60.59 59.66
C ASP A 18 -30.66 60.75 61.20
N GLU A 19 -30.15 59.80 61.97
CA GLU A 19 -30.02 59.89 63.46
C GLU A 19 -29.18 61.10 63.84
N ALA A 20 -28.02 61.31 63.25
CA ALA A 20 -27.14 62.42 63.53
C ALA A 20 -27.80 63.79 63.24
N ASN A 21 -28.79 63.84 62.34
CA ASN A 21 -29.56 65.04 62.00
C ASN A 21 -30.89 65.12 62.70
N GLY A 22 -31.17 64.25 63.67
CA GLY A 22 -32.42 64.23 64.44
C GLY A 22 -33.66 63.87 63.60
N ILE A 23 -33.50 63.19 62.49
CA ILE A 23 -34.58 62.73 61.61
C ILE A 23 -35.13 61.40 62.16
N ASN A 24 -36.40 61.37 62.48
CA ASN A 24 -37.06 60.16 63.00
C ASN A 24 -37.24 59.12 61.88
N ILE A 25 -37.19 57.85 62.22
CA ILE A 25 -37.56 56.78 61.34
C ILE A 25 -39.06 56.86 61.00
N GLU A 26 -39.39 57.09 59.73
CA GLU A 26 -40.80 57.15 59.30
C GLU A 26 -41.16 55.82 58.59
N ALA A 27 -42.41 55.35 58.82
CA ALA A 27 -42.88 54.09 58.18
C ALA A 27 -42.78 54.10 56.69
N SER A 28 -43.10 55.24 56.06
CA SER A 28 -42.99 55.38 54.58
C SER A 28 -41.57 55.22 54.04
N ARG A 29 -40.56 55.66 54.82
CA ARG A 29 -39.14 55.50 54.42
C ARG A 29 -38.69 54.06 54.65
N MET A 30 -39.16 53.37 55.68
CA MET A 30 -38.92 51.94 55.89
C MET A 30 -39.54 51.10 54.79
N ASP A 31 -40.82 51.38 54.47
CA ASP A 31 -41.50 50.68 53.35
C ASP A 31 -40.73 50.88 52.00
N THR A 32 -40.31 52.10 51.74
CA THR A 32 -39.52 52.37 50.51
C THR A 32 -38.21 51.59 50.48
N GLU A 33 -37.50 51.46 51.58
CA GLU A 33 -36.25 50.68 51.66
C GLU A 33 -36.49 49.17 51.46
N PHE A 34 -37.52 48.64 52.18
CA PHE A 34 -37.89 47.23 52.10
C PHE A 34 -38.46 46.86 50.75
N ASP A 35 -39.27 47.71 50.11
CA ASP A 35 -39.76 47.51 48.72
C ASP A 35 -38.59 47.49 47.71
N GLY A 36 -37.61 48.38 48.00
CA GLY A 36 -36.35 48.36 47.17
C GLY A 36 -35.59 47.03 47.33
N ILE A 37 -35.47 46.52 48.57
CA ILE A 37 -34.85 45.24 48.88
C ILE A 37 -35.64 44.09 48.20
N ALA A 38 -36.99 44.08 48.41
CA ALA A 38 -37.88 43.08 47.85
C ALA A 38 -37.78 43.03 46.30
N THR A 39 -37.75 44.20 45.67
CA THR A 39 -37.53 44.29 44.18
C THR A 39 -36.19 43.77 43.82
N ALA A 40 -35.10 44.15 44.53
CA ALA A 40 -33.75 43.66 44.16
C ALA A 40 -33.59 42.15 44.36
N LEU A 41 -34.25 41.57 45.35
CA LEU A 41 -34.26 40.09 45.52
C LEU A 41 -35.10 39.44 44.47
N SER A 42 -36.22 40.00 44.03
CA SER A 42 -37.05 39.48 42.92
C SER A 42 -36.32 39.48 41.56
N ASP A 43 -35.45 40.47 41.37
CA ASP A 43 -34.60 40.55 40.18
C ASP A 43 -33.34 39.66 40.24
N SER A 44 -33.15 38.91 41.34
CA SER A 44 -32.05 37.99 41.49
C SER A 44 -32.44 36.57 41.04
N ILE A 45 -31.47 35.78 40.64
CA ILE A 45 -31.72 34.38 40.27
C ILE A 45 -32.01 33.61 41.58
N ALA A 46 -33.23 33.10 41.71
CA ALA A 46 -33.62 32.28 42.85
C ALA A 46 -32.98 30.87 42.77
N LYS A 47 -32.44 30.40 43.88
CA LYS A 47 -31.75 29.09 43.97
C LYS A 47 -32.67 27.90 43.67
N ASP A 48 -33.97 28.05 43.90
CA ASP A 48 -35.00 27.02 43.66
C ASP A 48 -35.51 26.97 42.20
N GLY A 49 -34.93 27.80 41.33
CA GLY A 49 -35.29 27.84 39.92
C GLY A 49 -36.58 28.55 39.58
N GLN A 50 -37.25 29.24 40.53
CA GLN A 50 -38.52 29.95 40.29
C GLN A 50 -38.35 31.24 39.49
N THR A 51 -37.13 31.80 39.39
CA THR A 51 -36.86 33.01 38.62
C THR A 51 -36.59 32.70 37.15
N THR A 52 -37.45 33.18 36.26
CA THR A 52 -37.20 33.16 34.85
C THR A 52 -36.17 34.22 34.46
N ILE A 53 -35.08 33.81 33.79
CA ILE A 53 -34.07 34.71 33.28
C ILE A 53 -34.59 35.36 31.97
N THR A 54 -34.75 36.68 32.00
CA THR A 54 -35.30 37.45 30.87
C THR A 54 -34.26 38.22 30.06
N ALA A 55 -32.98 38.18 30.49
CA ALA A 55 -31.87 38.83 29.79
C ALA A 55 -30.60 37.97 29.85
N ASN A 56 -29.62 38.26 28.99
CA ASN A 56 -28.33 37.58 28.97
C ASN A 56 -27.59 37.77 30.29
N ILE A 57 -27.03 36.70 30.84
CA ILE A 57 -26.18 36.73 32.03
C ILE A 57 -24.72 36.80 31.62
N PRO A 58 -23.99 37.92 31.84
CA PRO A 58 -22.57 38.02 31.55
C PRO A 58 -21.74 37.31 32.62
N PHE A 59 -21.11 36.22 32.27
CA PHE A 59 -20.23 35.45 33.17
C PHE A 59 -18.83 36.02 33.34
N ASN A 60 -18.41 37.02 32.55
CA ASN A 60 -17.13 37.74 32.67
C ASN A 60 -15.91 36.81 32.87
N SER A 61 -15.70 35.85 31.99
CA SER A 61 -14.65 34.82 32.08
C SER A 61 -14.74 33.88 33.29
N LYS A 62 -15.87 33.83 33.98
CA LYS A 62 -16.14 32.85 35.04
C LYS A 62 -16.79 31.59 34.40
N LYS A 63 -16.57 30.45 35.06
CA LYS A 63 -17.12 29.15 34.63
C LYS A 63 -18.46 28.88 35.29
N ILE A 64 -19.36 28.21 34.58
CA ILE A 64 -20.48 27.50 35.23
C ILE A 64 -19.93 26.12 35.58
N THR A 65 -19.96 25.75 36.86
CA THR A 65 -19.47 24.48 37.36
C THR A 65 -20.62 23.63 37.92
N GLY A 66 -20.44 22.31 37.92
CA GLY A 66 -21.45 21.39 38.45
C GLY A 66 -22.65 21.18 37.53
N LEU A 67 -22.50 21.46 36.23
CA LEU A 67 -23.52 21.11 35.25
C LEU A 67 -23.64 19.58 35.12
N ALA A 68 -24.85 19.07 35.27
CA ALA A 68 -25.20 17.73 34.91
C ALA A 68 -25.17 17.59 33.37
N ASN A 69 -25.04 16.36 32.84
CA ASN A 69 -25.22 16.09 31.46
C ASN A 69 -26.60 16.49 30.96
N GLY A 70 -26.65 17.23 29.85
CA GLY A 70 -27.91 17.58 29.21
C GLY A 70 -28.63 16.31 28.73
N SER A 71 -29.93 16.20 29.00
CA SER A 71 -30.79 15.09 28.61
C SER A 71 -31.91 15.51 27.67
N ALA A 72 -32.23 16.81 27.64
CA ALA A 72 -33.18 17.40 26.72
C ALA A 72 -32.49 18.32 25.71
N ARG A 73 -33.11 18.56 24.56
CA ARG A 73 -32.55 19.43 23.48
C ARG A 73 -32.35 20.89 23.91
N THR A 74 -32.97 21.31 24.99
CA THR A 74 -32.90 22.66 25.56
C THR A 74 -31.89 22.77 26.69
N ASP A 75 -31.29 21.68 27.13
CA ASP A 75 -30.31 21.68 28.22
C ASP A 75 -28.96 22.22 27.76
N SER A 76 -28.20 22.80 28.69
CA SER A 76 -26.80 23.14 28.45
C SER A 76 -25.95 21.88 28.33
N ILE A 77 -25.00 21.89 27.44
CA ILE A 77 -24.04 20.77 27.27
C ILE A 77 -22.91 20.90 28.30
N ALA A 78 -22.61 19.83 29.05
CA ALA A 78 -21.43 19.76 29.90
C ALA A 78 -20.18 19.42 29.06
N LEU A 79 -19.01 19.97 29.46
CA LEU A 79 -17.74 19.70 28.75
C LEU A 79 -17.43 18.20 28.64
N GLY A 80 -17.77 17.41 29.67
CA GLY A 80 -17.60 15.96 29.63
C GLY A 80 -18.36 15.29 28.50
N GLN A 81 -19.61 15.74 28.24
CA GLN A 81 -20.38 15.19 27.09
C GLN A 81 -19.71 15.47 25.73
N VAL A 82 -19.01 16.61 25.60
CA VAL A 82 -18.25 16.95 24.40
C VAL A 82 -17.01 16.07 24.30
N GLN A 83 -16.27 15.91 25.39
CA GLN A 83 -15.05 15.10 25.44
C GLN A 83 -15.35 13.61 25.21
N ASP A 84 -16.44 13.10 25.74
CA ASP A 84 -16.91 11.73 25.57
C ASP A 84 -17.58 11.51 24.19
N ASN A 85 -17.65 12.55 23.34
CA ASN A 85 -18.30 12.56 22.02
C ASN A 85 -19.74 11.99 22.02
N SER A 86 -20.45 12.15 23.14
CA SER A 86 -21.75 11.50 23.35
C SER A 86 -22.90 12.12 22.54
N TYR A 87 -22.71 13.28 21.94
CA TYR A 87 -23.77 13.98 21.17
C TYR A 87 -23.73 13.68 19.67
N GLY A 88 -22.59 13.20 19.09
CA GLY A 88 -22.44 12.85 17.67
C GLY A 88 -22.34 11.34 17.43
N THR A 89 -22.44 10.53 18.48
CA THR A 89 -22.28 9.07 18.39
C THR A 89 -23.63 8.38 18.53
N LEU A 90 -23.97 7.54 17.54
CA LEU A 90 -25.21 6.75 17.55
C LEU A 90 -25.07 5.43 18.33
N GLY A 91 -23.83 5.09 18.75
CA GLY A 91 -23.54 3.79 19.36
C GLY A 91 -23.64 2.64 18.36
N THR A 92 -23.89 1.43 18.86
CA THR A 92 -24.17 0.27 18.02
C THR A 92 -25.57 0.39 17.43
N LEU A 93 -25.67 0.27 16.10
CA LEU A 93 -26.94 0.33 15.39
C LEU A 93 -27.86 -0.82 15.82
N GLY A 94 -29.16 -0.59 15.73
CA GLY A 94 -30.21 -1.61 15.76
C GLY A 94 -30.70 -1.95 14.35
N GLY A 95 -31.80 -2.68 14.29
CA GLY A 95 -32.38 -3.14 13.02
C GLY A 95 -31.71 -4.41 12.50
N SER A 96 -31.76 -4.64 11.20
CA SER A 96 -31.19 -5.79 10.51
C SER A 96 -30.28 -5.31 9.38
N ALA A 97 -29.59 -6.24 8.73
CA ALA A 97 -28.87 -5.98 7.48
C ALA A 97 -29.72 -5.14 6.52
N ASP A 98 -29.12 -4.12 5.92
CA ASP A 98 -29.70 -3.16 4.96
C ASP A 98 -30.79 -2.21 5.52
N THR A 99 -31.25 -2.41 6.78
CA THR A 99 -32.27 -1.56 7.43
C THR A 99 -31.86 -1.21 8.84
N TYR A 100 -30.95 -0.24 8.97
CA TYR A 100 -30.36 0.14 10.24
C TYR A 100 -31.17 1.19 10.97
N THR A 101 -31.16 1.14 12.31
CA THR A 101 -31.83 2.11 13.19
C THR A 101 -30.91 2.60 14.29
N ALA A 102 -31.17 3.80 14.82
CA ALA A 102 -30.47 4.31 15.98
C ALA A 102 -31.43 5.16 16.84
N SER A 103 -31.21 5.15 18.16
CA SER A 103 -31.99 5.90 19.12
C SER A 103 -31.08 6.64 20.10
N PRO A 104 -30.42 7.72 19.68
CA PRO A 104 -29.59 8.53 20.55
C PRO A 104 -30.41 9.28 21.59
N SER A 105 -29.79 9.62 22.68
CA SER A 105 -30.39 10.47 23.74
C SER A 105 -29.54 11.74 23.94
N PRO A 106 -30.11 12.94 23.77
CA PRO A 106 -31.51 13.24 23.39
C PRO A 106 -31.81 12.82 21.91
N ALA A 107 -33.09 12.47 21.68
CA ALA A 107 -33.55 12.10 20.35
C ALA A 107 -33.42 13.29 19.39
N ILE A 108 -33.00 13.02 18.15
CA ILE A 108 -33.05 14.03 17.07
C ILE A 108 -34.50 14.15 16.55
N THR A 109 -34.87 15.34 16.10
CA THR A 109 -36.23 15.63 15.63
C THR A 109 -36.31 15.87 14.13
N ALA A 110 -35.17 16.11 13.52
CA ALA A 110 -35.02 16.28 12.06
C ALA A 110 -33.58 16.04 11.63
N TYR A 111 -33.35 15.63 10.40
CA TYR A 111 -32.05 15.62 9.76
C TYR A 111 -31.73 17.03 9.22
N ALA A 112 -30.60 17.59 9.63
CA ALA A 112 -30.10 18.83 9.06
C ALA A 112 -28.93 18.54 8.11
N THR A 113 -28.92 19.19 6.95
CA THR A 113 -27.83 19.06 5.98
C THR A 113 -26.48 19.39 6.62
N GLY A 114 -25.49 18.54 6.46
CA GLY A 114 -24.17 18.64 7.08
C GLY A 114 -24.08 18.00 8.45
N SER A 115 -25.17 17.42 9.01
CA SER A 115 -25.08 16.66 10.27
C SER A 115 -24.25 15.40 10.09
N GLU A 116 -23.31 15.19 11.02
CA GLU A 116 -22.39 14.07 11.07
C GLU A 116 -22.75 13.11 12.20
N PHE A 117 -22.67 11.80 11.90
CA PHE A 117 -22.94 10.77 12.90
C PHE A 117 -21.90 9.67 12.83
N ASN A 118 -21.34 9.33 13.99
CA ASN A 118 -20.49 8.16 14.17
C ASN A 118 -21.35 6.98 14.61
N LEU A 119 -21.15 5.82 14.01
CA LEU A 119 -21.96 4.64 14.27
C LEU A 119 -21.11 3.37 14.27
N LYS A 120 -21.55 2.37 15.04
CA LYS A 120 -21.01 1.01 15.01
C LYS A 120 -22.06 0.09 14.38
N VAL A 121 -21.68 -0.64 13.33
CA VAL A 121 -22.60 -1.51 12.60
C VAL A 121 -22.88 -2.79 13.38
N ASN A 122 -24.16 -3.23 13.42
CA ASN A 122 -24.61 -4.43 14.11
C ASN A 122 -24.71 -5.69 13.23
N ALA A 123 -24.72 -5.52 11.91
CA ALA A 123 -24.79 -6.64 10.93
C ALA A 123 -24.19 -6.16 9.61
N ASP A 124 -23.52 -7.08 8.86
CA ASP A 124 -23.01 -6.80 7.51
C ASP A 124 -24.17 -6.40 6.59
N ASN A 125 -23.93 -5.42 5.70
CA ASN A 125 -24.90 -5.14 4.65
C ASN A 125 -24.76 -6.12 3.50
N THR A 126 -25.88 -6.40 2.82
CA THR A 126 -25.94 -7.29 1.65
C THR A 126 -26.18 -6.53 0.34
N GLY A 127 -26.40 -5.22 0.42
CA GLY A 127 -26.64 -4.33 -0.70
C GLY A 127 -27.03 -2.93 -0.27
N ALA A 128 -27.88 -2.29 -1.06
CA ALA A 128 -28.39 -0.96 -0.78
C ALA A 128 -29.02 -0.88 0.62
N SER A 129 -28.59 0.09 1.41
CA SER A 129 -28.90 0.17 2.84
C SER A 129 -29.56 1.48 3.22
N THR A 130 -30.32 1.47 4.31
CA THR A 130 -30.98 2.63 4.88
C THR A 130 -30.66 2.80 6.37
N LEU A 131 -30.70 4.04 6.85
CA LEU A 131 -30.56 4.39 8.27
C LEU A 131 -31.73 5.26 8.70
N ASN A 132 -32.33 4.89 9.84
CA ASN A 132 -33.38 5.66 10.49
C ASN A 132 -32.98 6.00 11.92
N ILE A 133 -32.76 7.29 12.18
CA ILE A 133 -32.34 7.78 13.49
C ILE A 133 -33.53 8.42 14.19
N SER A 134 -33.82 8.01 15.44
CA SER A 134 -34.91 8.53 16.27
C SER A 134 -36.30 8.46 15.61
N ALA A 135 -36.53 7.52 14.70
CA ALA A 135 -37.76 7.38 13.93
C ALA A 135 -38.15 8.63 13.10
N VAL A 136 -37.19 9.49 12.75
CA VAL A 136 -37.41 10.67 11.90
C VAL A 136 -37.78 10.29 10.46
N GLY A 137 -37.38 9.10 10.03
CA GLY A 137 -37.61 8.54 8.69
C GLY A 137 -36.35 7.92 8.12
N ALA A 138 -36.50 6.77 7.49
CA ALA A 138 -35.36 6.10 6.85
C ALA A 138 -34.83 6.90 5.67
N LYS A 139 -33.50 7.01 5.54
CA LYS A 139 -32.80 7.61 4.42
C LYS A 139 -31.78 6.59 3.91
N ASN A 140 -31.50 6.61 2.59
CA ASN A 140 -30.50 5.73 2.04
C ASN A 140 -29.12 6.09 2.56
N ILE A 141 -28.27 5.06 2.71
CA ILE A 141 -26.83 5.27 2.89
C ILE A 141 -26.21 5.11 1.50
N LYS A 142 -25.46 6.11 1.07
CA LYS A 142 -24.81 6.17 -0.23
C LYS A 142 -23.30 6.32 -0.08
N LYS A 143 -22.56 5.98 -1.11
CA LYS A 143 -21.13 6.30 -1.25
C LYS A 143 -20.91 7.07 -2.53
N TYR A 144 -19.81 7.84 -2.63
CA TYR A 144 -19.39 8.45 -3.89
C TYR A 144 -18.44 7.51 -4.63
N ASP A 145 -18.57 7.45 -5.97
CA ASP A 145 -17.54 6.89 -6.83
C ASP A 145 -16.39 7.90 -7.02
N GLY A 146 -15.31 7.44 -7.69
CA GLY A 146 -14.17 8.31 -8.00
C GLY A 146 -14.48 9.48 -8.96
N ALA A 147 -15.67 9.50 -9.59
CA ALA A 147 -16.14 10.54 -10.48
C ALA A 147 -17.14 11.51 -9.81
N GLY A 148 -17.46 11.28 -8.52
CA GLY A 148 -18.37 12.11 -7.75
C GLY A 148 -19.84 11.76 -7.89
N SER A 149 -20.19 10.60 -8.47
CA SER A 149 -21.57 10.12 -8.55
C SER A 149 -21.95 9.37 -7.27
N LYS A 150 -23.21 9.56 -6.81
CA LYS A 150 -23.73 8.79 -5.67
C LYS A 150 -24.14 7.40 -6.12
N LEU A 151 -23.60 6.40 -5.43
CA LEU A 151 -23.91 4.99 -5.63
C LEU A 151 -24.59 4.40 -4.40
N ASP A 152 -25.39 3.36 -4.60
CA ASP A 152 -25.85 2.49 -3.53
C ASP A 152 -24.67 1.72 -2.93
N LEU A 153 -24.80 1.32 -1.66
CA LEU A 153 -23.84 0.42 -1.06
C LEU A 153 -23.93 -0.97 -1.71
N GLU A 154 -22.78 -1.60 -1.81
CA GLU A 154 -22.64 -3.00 -2.20
C GLU A 154 -22.51 -3.90 -0.96
N ALA A 155 -22.69 -5.20 -1.14
CA ALA A 155 -22.52 -6.16 -0.06
C ALA A 155 -21.16 -6.05 0.62
N GLY A 156 -21.17 -5.85 1.95
CA GLY A 156 -19.97 -5.75 2.78
C GLY A 156 -19.29 -4.38 2.82
N ASP A 157 -19.90 -3.32 2.29
CA ASP A 157 -19.46 -1.94 2.49
C ASP A 157 -19.60 -1.52 3.98
N LEU A 158 -20.60 -2.03 4.67
CA LEU A 158 -20.75 -1.93 6.10
C LEU A 158 -20.55 -3.31 6.73
N GLN A 159 -19.59 -3.43 7.64
CA GLN A 159 -19.24 -4.69 8.29
C GLN A 159 -19.62 -4.66 9.76
N GLN A 160 -20.12 -5.77 10.25
CA GLN A 160 -20.47 -5.95 11.67
C GLN A 160 -19.29 -5.56 12.57
N ASP A 161 -19.61 -4.90 13.68
CA ASP A 161 -18.66 -4.44 14.70
C ASP A 161 -17.68 -3.35 14.24
N GLN A 162 -17.72 -2.89 12.99
CA GLN A 162 -16.90 -1.79 12.51
C GLN A 162 -17.56 -0.43 12.76
N TYR A 163 -16.72 0.61 12.88
CA TYR A 163 -17.13 1.99 13.07
C TYR A 163 -17.08 2.75 11.75
N TYR A 164 -18.14 3.52 11.50
CA TYR A 164 -18.27 4.35 10.31
C TYR A 164 -18.77 5.74 10.70
N LYS A 165 -18.55 6.69 9.81
CA LYS A 165 -19.10 8.04 9.88
C LYS A 165 -19.99 8.27 8.67
N VAL A 166 -21.17 8.87 8.90
CA VAL A 166 -22.07 9.29 7.83
C VAL A 166 -22.41 10.77 7.96
N ILE A 167 -22.57 11.44 6.82
CA ILE A 167 -22.94 12.84 6.71
C ILE A 167 -24.27 12.94 5.98
N TYR A 168 -25.27 13.64 6.54
CA TYR A 168 -26.52 13.87 5.85
C TYR A 168 -26.38 15.02 4.86
N ASP A 169 -26.59 14.79 3.56
CA ASP A 169 -26.42 15.79 2.50
C ASP A 169 -27.69 16.59 2.15
N GLY A 170 -28.77 16.34 2.88
CA GLY A 170 -30.10 16.90 2.63
C GLY A 170 -31.08 15.92 2.02
N THR A 171 -30.60 14.77 1.52
CA THR A 171 -31.41 13.72 0.90
C THR A 171 -31.05 12.34 1.46
N ASP A 172 -29.77 12.01 1.46
CA ASP A 172 -29.20 10.72 1.83
C ASP A 172 -28.13 10.87 2.91
N PHE A 173 -27.81 9.79 3.60
CA PHE A 173 -26.60 9.68 4.40
C PHE A 173 -25.42 9.27 3.50
N ILE A 174 -24.39 10.07 3.46
CA ILE A 174 -23.16 9.78 2.71
C ILE A 174 -22.15 9.15 3.64
N LEU A 175 -21.65 7.99 3.30
CA LEU A 175 -20.57 7.32 4.01
C LEU A 175 -19.28 8.14 3.83
N ASP A 176 -18.78 8.75 4.92
CA ASP A 176 -17.61 9.66 4.89
C ASP A 176 -16.27 8.91 4.94
N ASN A 177 -16.31 7.63 5.18
CA ASN A 177 -15.13 6.79 5.09
C ASN A 177 -15.41 5.69 4.05
N PRO A 178 -15.44 6.06 2.75
CA PRO A 178 -15.52 5.06 1.72
C PRO A 178 -14.17 4.36 1.68
N GLU A 179 -14.13 3.18 2.23
CA GLU A 179 -13.03 2.26 2.17
C GLU A 179 -11.68 2.82 2.66
N SER A 180 -11.16 2.20 3.71
CA SER A 180 -9.72 2.13 3.92
C SER A 180 -9.05 1.93 2.56
N PRO A 181 -7.96 2.66 2.23
CA PRO A 181 -7.18 2.42 1.01
C PRO A 181 -6.57 1.01 0.94
N TYR A 182 -6.89 0.15 1.88
CA TYR A 182 -6.68 -1.27 1.78
C TYR A 182 -7.77 -1.86 0.89
N LEU A 183 -7.46 -1.93 -0.41
CA LEU A 183 -8.19 -2.76 -1.35
C LEU A 183 -8.52 -4.09 -0.70
N LYS A 184 -9.82 -4.38 -0.55
CA LYS A 184 -10.28 -5.75 -0.35
C LYS A 184 -9.85 -6.54 -1.58
N VAL A 185 -8.74 -7.27 -1.46
CA VAL A 185 -8.15 -8.09 -2.54
C VAL A 185 -9.11 -9.16 -3.08
N THR A 186 -10.26 -9.38 -2.41
CA THR A 186 -11.26 -10.38 -2.81
C THR A 186 -12.08 -10.01 -4.05
N ASN A 187 -12.07 -8.75 -4.52
CA ASN A 187 -12.88 -8.30 -5.66
C ASN A 187 -12.12 -7.41 -6.65
N LEU A 188 -10.83 -7.64 -6.86
CA LEU A 188 -10.10 -7.07 -8.00
C LEU A 188 -10.60 -7.73 -9.30
N THR A 189 -11.85 -7.48 -9.64
CA THR A 189 -12.33 -7.73 -10.97
C THR A 189 -11.86 -6.62 -11.89
N LYS A 190 -11.39 -7.03 -13.03
CA LYS A 190 -10.85 -6.40 -14.25
C LYS A 190 -11.10 -4.89 -14.51
N ALA A 191 -12.03 -4.21 -13.83
CA ALA A 191 -12.45 -2.85 -14.16
C ALA A 191 -11.69 -1.72 -13.44
N THR A 192 -10.97 -2.01 -12.35
CA THR A 192 -10.40 -0.99 -11.45
C THR A 192 -8.93 -0.68 -11.71
N THR A 193 -8.25 -1.47 -12.51
CA THR A 193 -6.79 -1.39 -12.69
C THR A 193 -6.31 -0.30 -13.64
N THR A 194 -7.19 0.29 -14.44
CA THR A 194 -6.81 1.31 -15.43
C THR A 194 -6.83 2.75 -14.89
N THR A 195 -7.49 3.02 -13.76
CA THR A 195 -7.73 4.40 -13.30
C THR A 195 -6.80 4.86 -12.17
N TYR A 196 -6.21 3.96 -11.38
CA TYR A 196 -5.49 4.35 -10.16
C TYR A 196 -4.00 4.01 -10.12
N GLY A 197 -3.38 3.53 -11.20
CA GLY A 197 -1.94 3.22 -11.22
C GLY A 197 -1.52 2.20 -10.15
N ILE A 198 -2.44 1.34 -9.72
CA ILE A 198 -2.15 0.29 -8.75
C ILE A 198 -1.29 -0.73 -9.46
N ASN A 199 -0.04 -0.83 -9.02
CA ASN A 199 0.83 -1.90 -9.43
C ASN A 199 0.13 -3.23 -9.15
N TYR A 200 -0.04 -4.01 -10.18
CA TYR A 200 -0.57 -5.36 -10.15
C TYR A 200 0.04 -6.17 -8.99
N LEU A 201 -0.72 -7.10 -8.43
CA LEU A 201 -0.14 -8.11 -7.56
C LEU A 201 1.10 -8.68 -8.24
N PRO A 202 2.23 -8.81 -7.54
CA PRO A 202 3.42 -9.40 -8.12
C PRO A 202 3.08 -10.76 -8.69
N ASP A 203 3.71 -11.10 -9.82
CA ASP A 203 3.56 -12.42 -10.41
C ASP A 203 3.92 -13.47 -9.35
N GLN A 204 3.00 -14.38 -9.06
CA GLN A 204 3.14 -15.35 -7.96
C GLN A 204 3.65 -16.71 -8.45
N ILE A 205 3.97 -16.83 -9.73
CA ILE A 205 4.46 -18.06 -10.32
C ILE A 205 5.92 -18.25 -9.93
N THR A 206 6.23 -19.34 -9.24
CA THR A 206 7.61 -19.76 -8.99
C THR A 206 8.00 -20.89 -9.93
N ILE A 207 9.30 -21.06 -10.13
CA ILE A 207 9.87 -21.95 -11.12
C ILE A 207 10.92 -22.84 -10.44
N SER A 208 10.92 -24.11 -10.78
CA SER A 208 11.96 -25.06 -10.39
C SER A 208 12.24 -26.07 -11.51
N ASN A 209 13.38 -26.76 -11.44
CA ASN A 209 13.58 -27.90 -12.32
C ASN A 209 12.59 -29.01 -11.95
N GLY A 210 12.03 -29.67 -12.96
CA GLY A 210 11.12 -30.79 -12.82
C GLY A 210 11.80 -32.11 -12.48
N THR A 211 11.06 -33.21 -12.66
CA THR A 211 11.58 -34.57 -12.36
C THR A 211 12.72 -34.93 -13.29
N ASP A 212 12.61 -34.68 -14.59
CA ASP A 212 13.72 -34.69 -15.54
C ASP A 212 14.40 -33.32 -15.50
N THR A 213 15.44 -33.19 -14.69
CA THR A 213 16.13 -31.93 -14.46
C THR A 213 16.84 -31.38 -15.69
N GLU A 214 17.02 -32.19 -16.71
CA GLU A 214 17.67 -31.82 -17.98
C GLU A 214 16.70 -31.23 -18.99
N HIS A 215 15.39 -31.58 -18.90
CA HIS A 215 14.41 -31.15 -19.91
C HIS A 215 13.13 -30.52 -19.34
N ASP A 216 12.80 -30.75 -18.04
CA ASP A 216 11.55 -30.34 -17.43
C ASP A 216 11.70 -29.11 -16.55
N ILE A 217 10.70 -28.21 -16.66
CA ILE A 217 10.51 -27.07 -15.75
C ILE A 217 9.13 -27.16 -15.13
N ASP A 218 9.10 -27.08 -13.80
CA ASP A 218 7.87 -26.98 -13.00
C ASP A 218 7.52 -25.53 -12.73
N PHE A 219 6.27 -25.18 -13.01
CA PHE A 219 5.67 -23.88 -12.71
C PHE A 219 4.58 -24.06 -11.66
N THR A 220 4.59 -23.24 -10.60
CA THR A 220 3.51 -23.24 -9.62
C THR A 220 2.26 -22.56 -10.16
N ALA A 221 1.12 -22.83 -9.51
CA ALA A 221 -0.07 -22.01 -9.72
C ALA A 221 0.17 -20.58 -9.22
N GLY A 222 -0.36 -19.60 -9.92
CA GLY A 222 -0.22 -18.20 -9.53
C GLY A 222 -0.84 -17.23 -10.53
N ASN A 223 -0.94 -15.97 -10.11
CA ASN A 223 -1.37 -14.87 -10.98
C ASN A 223 -0.20 -14.39 -11.84
N PHE A 224 -0.50 -13.90 -13.03
CA PHE A 224 0.44 -13.14 -13.86
C PHE A 224 -0.28 -12.04 -14.63
N ASN A 225 0.42 -10.95 -14.86
CA ASN A 225 -0.07 -9.78 -15.58
C ASN A 225 0.34 -9.87 -17.04
N PHE A 226 -0.52 -9.46 -17.98
CA PHE A 226 -0.17 -9.47 -19.39
C PHE A 226 0.82 -8.35 -19.74
N ASP A 227 1.79 -8.62 -20.61
CA ASP A 227 2.79 -7.65 -21.05
C ASP A 227 2.18 -6.37 -21.65
N ASP A 228 0.99 -6.48 -22.26
CA ASP A 228 0.28 -5.37 -22.88
C ASP A 228 -0.57 -4.54 -21.89
N GLY A 229 -0.52 -4.86 -20.61
CA GLY A 229 -1.29 -4.16 -19.57
C GLY A 229 -2.80 -4.34 -19.63
N SER A 230 -3.32 -5.23 -20.50
CA SER A 230 -4.76 -5.40 -20.72
C SER A 230 -5.48 -6.21 -19.65
N GLY A 231 -4.75 -6.75 -18.67
CA GLY A 231 -5.32 -7.53 -17.56
C GLY A 231 -4.36 -8.58 -17.01
N GLN A 232 -4.93 -9.53 -16.29
CA GLN A 232 -4.19 -10.62 -15.62
C GLN A 232 -4.93 -11.95 -15.82
N ALA A 233 -4.23 -13.06 -15.58
CA ALA A 233 -4.78 -14.40 -15.55
C ALA A 233 -4.21 -15.21 -14.38
N VAL A 234 -4.87 -16.31 -14.06
CA VAL A 234 -4.39 -17.32 -13.11
C VAL A 234 -3.94 -18.54 -13.88
N ALA A 235 -2.70 -18.96 -13.67
CA ALA A 235 -2.19 -20.22 -14.15
C ALA A 235 -2.38 -21.32 -13.10
N THR A 236 -2.66 -22.54 -13.54
CA THR A 236 -2.54 -23.75 -12.72
C THR A 236 -1.09 -24.23 -12.72
N ALA A 237 -0.71 -25.03 -11.72
CA ALA A 237 0.60 -25.65 -11.71
C ALA A 237 0.77 -26.62 -12.90
N LEU A 238 1.86 -26.49 -13.63
CA LEU A 238 2.16 -27.30 -14.81
C LEU A 238 3.66 -27.63 -14.89
N THR A 239 3.98 -28.81 -15.43
CA THR A 239 5.34 -29.15 -15.87
C THR A 239 5.41 -29.03 -17.40
N LYS A 240 6.46 -28.39 -17.94
CA LYS A 240 6.67 -28.26 -19.38
C LYS A 240 8.06 -28.80 -19.77
N GLN A 241 8.12 -29.46 -20.90
CA GLN A 241 9.32 -30.07 -21.47
C GLN A 241 9.90 -29.15 -22.55
N ILE A 242 11.18 -28.79 -22.42
CA ILE A 242 11.81 -27.89 -23.41
C ILE A 242 12.18 -28.58 -24.71
N ASP A 243 12.42 -29.87 -24.68
CA ASP A 243 12.89 -30.68 -25.82
C ASP A 243 11.79 -31.08 -26.80
N ASN A 244 10.53 -30.77 -26.51
CA ASN A 244 9.38 -31.08 -27.33
C ASN A 244 8.62 -29.83 -27.76
N SER A 245 8.03 -29.84 -28.97
CA SER A 245 7.15 -28.78 -29.45
C SER A 245 5.96 -28.59 -28.52
N TRP A 246 5.53 -27.33 -28.37
CA TRP A 246 4.47 -26.97 -27.45
C TRP A 246 3.17 -27.75 -27.70
N SER A 247 2.61 -28.27 -26.64
CA SER A 247 1.27 -28.83 -26.54
C SER A 247 0.64 -28.43 -25.18
N ALA A 248 -0.70 -28.26 -25.13
CA ALA A 248 -1.37 -27.79 -23.96
C ALA A 248 -1.33 -28.79 -22.79
N GLY A 249 -1.19 -28.27 -21.55
CA GLY A 249 -1.27 -29.03 -20.32
C GLY A 249 0.07 -29.47 -19.73
N THR A 250 -0.03 -30.19 -18.59
CA THR A 250 1.13 -30.64 -17.82
C THR A 250 1.84 -31.84 -18.48
N ASN A 251 3.14 -31.98 -18.28
CA ASN A 251 4.00 -33.01 -18.87
C ASN A 251 3.94 -33.04 -20.41
N GLN A 252 3.72 -31.89 -21.02
CA GLN A 252 3.71 -31.70 -22.47
C GLN A 252 4.85 -30.81 -22.89
N GLY A 253 5.16 -30.86 -24.21
CA GLY A 253 6.16 -29.97 -24.79
C GLY A 253 5.86 -28.50 -24.57
N GLY A 254 6.91 -27.70 -24.40
CA GLY A 254 6.80 -26.26 -24.14
C GLY A 254 7.48 -25.37 -25.17
N LEU A 255 8.24 -25.93 -26.13
CA LEU A 255 9.01 -25.14 -27.08
C LEU A 255 8.10 -24.56 -28.17
N ASP A 256 8.15 -23.26 -28.41
CA ASP A 256 7.30 -22.54 -29.35
C ASP A 256 7.59 -22.94 -30.82
N THR A 257 8.86 -23.04 -31.19
CA THR A 257 9.30 -23.40 -32.54
C THR A 257 10.68 -24.06 -32.52
N GLY A 258 10.94 -24.90 -33.55
CA GLY A 258 12.25 -25.51 -33.77
C GLY A 258 12.55 -26.67 -32.81
N SER A 259 13.83 -26.82 -32.48
CA SER A 259 14.36 -27.80 -31.52
C SER A 259 15.31 -27.11 -30.55
N VAL A 260 15.47 -27.68 -29.35
CA VAL A 260 16.38 -27.13 -28.34
C VAL A 260 17.83 -27.14 -28.90
N ALA A 261 18.53 -26.03 -28.69
CA ALA A 261 19.92 -25.85 -29.16
C ALA A 261 20.88 -25.87 -27.96
N ALA A 262 22.10 -26.32 -28.21
CA ALA A 262 23.20 -26.28 -27.26
C ALA A 262 23.61 -24.84 -26.96
N ASP A 263 24.11 -24.61 -25.73
CA ASP A 263 24.63 -23.32 -25.20
C ASP A 263 23.76 -22.12 -25.54
N SER A 264 22.43 -22.30 -25.47
CA SER A 264 21.43 -21.32 -25.90
C SER A 264 20.58 -20.82 -24.76
N THR A 265 20.01 -19.61 -24.95
CA THR A 265 19.05 -19.02 -24.01
C THR A 265 17.64 -19.25 -24.50
N TYR A 266 16.77 -19.65 -23.57
CA TYR A 266 15.33 -19.70 -23.77
C TYR A 266 14.63 -18.88 -22.71
N PHE A 267 13.60 -18.15 -23.12
CA PHE A 267 12.78 -17.33 -22.24
C PHE A 267 11.46 -18.06 -21.96
N MET A 268 11.05 -18.02 -20.73
CA MET A 268 9.82 -18.65 -20.23
C MET A 268 8.69 -17.64 -20.22
N PHE A 269 7.58 -18.02 -20.81
CA PHE A 269 6.38 -17.20 -20.87
C PHE A 269 5.20 -17.92 -20.23
N ALA A 270 4.45 -17.22 -19.39
CA ALA A 270 3.07 -17.55 -19.12
C ALA A 270 2.21 -17.02 -20.27
N ILE A 271 1.33 -17.84 -20.82
CA ILE A 271 0.47 -17.52 -21.96
C ILE A 271 -1.00 -17.73 -21.61
N TYR A 272 -1.90 -16.97 -22.24
CA TYR A 272 -3.32 -17.06 -21.95
C TYR A 272 -4.19 -16.99 -23.19
N ASN A 273 -5.17 -17.91 -23.22
CA ASN A 273 -6.21 -17.97 -24.25
C ASN A 273 -7.50 -17.34 -23.66
N PRO A 274 -7.90 -16.13 -24.10
CA PRO A 274 -9.07 -15.44 -23.55
C PRO A 274 -10.40 -16.11 -23.96
N THR A 275 -10.42 -16.87 -25.04
CA THR A 275 -11.65 -17.54 -25.50
C THR A 275 -12.01 -18.73 -24.61
N THR A 276 -11.02 -19.50 -24.20
CA THR A 276 -11.21 -20.70 -23.34
C THR A 276 -10.92 -20.39 -21.88
N SER A 277 -10.46 -19.18 -21.54
CA SER A 277 -10.02 -18.78 -20.20
C SER A 277 -8.93 -19.71 -19.62
N THR A 278 -8.02 -20.21 -20.47
CA THR A 278 -6.97 -21.14 -20.05
C THR A 278 -5.60 -20.48 -20.12
N ALA A 279 -4.77 -20.69 -19.09
CA ALA A 279 -3.38 -20.33 -19.04
C ALA A 279 -2.49 -21.56 -19.24
N ASP A 280 -1.30 -21.37 -19.82
CA ASP A 280 -0.27 -22.38 -19.99
C ASP A 280 1.13 -21.71 -20.00
N PHE A 281 2.19 -22.49 -20.21
CA PHE A 281 3.56 -21.97 -20.27
C PHE A 281 4.24 -22.36 -21.57
N LEU A 282 5.25 -21.55 -21.95
CA LEU A 282 5.92 -21.64 -23.25
C LEU A 282 7.40 -21.28 -23.10
N PHE A 283 8.27 -21.97 -23.82
CA PHE A 283 9.68 -21.63 -24.01
C PHE A 283 9.90 -21.04 -25.40
N SER A 284 10.68 -19.97 -25.48
CA SER A 284 11.02 -19.32 -26.74
C SER A 284 12.46 -18.83 -26.74
N SER A 285 13.12 -18.90 -27.88
CA SER A 285 14.41 -18.22 -28.11
C SER A 285 14.25 -16.69 -28.21
N SER A 286 13.04 -16.19 -28.45
CA SER A 286 12.74 -14.76 -28.50
C SER A 286 12.38 -14.24 -27.12
N HIS A 287 13.03 -13.16 -26.67
CA HIS A 287 12.76 -12.56 -25.37
C HIS A 287 11.51 -11.68 -25.33
N VAL A 288 10.97 -11.27 -26.50
CA VAL A 288 9.81 -10.35 -26.60
C VAL A 288 8.66 -10.89 -27.45
N SER A 289 8.96 -11.71 -28.45
CA SER A 289 7.99 -12.14 -29.48
C SER A 289 8.00 -13.65 -29.66
N PRO A 290 7.56 -14.45 -28.66
CA PRO A 290 7.40 -15.89 -28.83
C PRO A 290 6.33 -16.19 -29.88
N ALA A 291 6.45 -17.33 -30.58
CA ALA A 291 5.41 -17.83 -31.46
C ALA A 291 4.27 -18.43 -30.61
N LEU A 292 3.22 -17.65 -30.37
CA LEU A 292 2.11 -18.09 -29.55
C LEU A 292 1.28 -19.18 -30.24
N PRO A 293 0.85 -20.22 -29.51
CA PRO A 293 -0.05 -21.25 -30.05
C PRO A 293 -1.42 -20.67 -30.41
N SER A 294 -2.15 -21.35 -31.29
CA SER A 294 -3.46 -20.89 -31.75
C SER A 294 -4.42 -20.62 -30.58
N GLY A 295 -5.07 -19.45 -30.60
CA GLY A 295 -6.00 -19.01 -29.56
C GLY A 295 -5.35 -18.33 -28.33
N TYR A 296 -4.05 -18.50 -28.12
CA TYR A 296 -3.30 -17.79 -27.08
C TYR A 296 -2.87 -16.42 -27.61
N THR A 297 -3.40 -15.36 -27.04
CA THR A 297 -3.17 -13.98 -27.52
C THR A 297 -2.52 -13.08 -26.48
N LYS A 298 -2.42 -13.55 -25.23
CA LYS A 298 -1.82 -12.82 -24.12
C LYS A 298 -0.62 -13.60 -23.58
N LYS A 299 0.39 -12.88 -23.13
CA LYS A 299 1.62 -13.46 -22.63
C LYS A 299 2.23 -12.59 -21.52
N LYS A 300 3.13 -13.20 -20.76
CA LYS A 300 4.04 -12.55 -19.82
C LYS A 300 5.34 -13.32 -19.79
N ARG A 301 6.46 -12.62 -20.02
CA ARG A 301 7.78 -13.22 -19.75
C ARG A 301 7.96 -13.32 -18.23
N ILE A 302 8.30 -14.50 -17.74
CA ILE A 302 8.44 -14.77 -16.30
C ILE A 302 9.87 -15.10 -15.89
N ALA A 303 10.68 -15.72 -16.77
CA ALA A 303 12.07 -16.03 -16.49
C ALA A 303 12.84 -16.36 -17.76
N ALA A 304 14.09 -16.78 -17.60
CA ALA A 304 14.94 -17.34 -18.65
C ALA A 304 15.72 -18.55 -18.12
N LEU A 305 16.15 -19.42 -19.00
CA LEU A 305 17.06 -20.53 -18.73
C LEU A 305 18.18 -20.57 -19.75
N ARG A 306 19.24 -21.31 -19.45
CA ARG A 306 20.36 -21.61 -20.34
C ARG A 306 20.47 -23.10 -20.52
N THR A 307 20.76 -23.54 -21.73
CA THR A 307 21.15 -24.93 -22.03
C THR A 307 22.67 -25.08 -21.99
N ASP A 308 23.12 -26.31 -21.81
CA ASP A 308 24.53 -26.70 -21.90
C ASP A 308 24.95 -27.10 -23.30
N GLY A 309 26.17 -27.56 -23.48
CA GLY A 309 26.70 -28.01 -24.78
C GLY A 309 25.99 -29.23 -25.38
N SER A 310 25.12 -29.91 -24.63
CA SER A 310 24.27 -31.02 -25.09
C SER A 310 22.82 -30.60 -25.37
N GLY A 311 22.46 -29.37 -24.99
CA GLY A 311 21.07 -28.88 -25.08
C GLY A 311 20.26 -29.11 -23.81
N ASN A 312 20.86 -29.64 -22.73
CA ASN A 312 20.19 -29.87 -21.50
C ASN A 312 20.07 -28.56 -20.67
N ILE A 313 19.03 -28.44 -19.87
CA ILE A 313 18.83 -27.29 -18.96
C ILE A 313 19.97 -27.26 -17.96
N ARG A 314 20.63 -26.10 -17.81
CA ARG A 314 21.58 -25.88 -16.73
C ARG A 314 20.84 -25.67 -15.41
N ASN A 315 20.97 -26.63 -14.50
CA ASN A 315 20.25 -26.65 -13.24
C ASN A 315 20.67 -25.53 -12.29
N GLY A 316 19.72 -25.04 -11.52
CA GLY A 316 19.91 -24.00 -10.53
C GLY A 316 18.64 -23.66 -9.77
N GLU A 317 18.72 -22.62 -8.97
CA GLU A 317 17.62 -22.15 -8.13
C GLU A 317 17.15 -20.78 -8.60
N TYR A 318 15.82 -20.61 -8.74
CA TYR A 318 15.17 -19.33 -9.02
C TYR A 318 14.68 -18.73 -7.71
N LEU A 319 15.22 -17.57 -7.34
CA LEU A 319 14.86 -16.80 -6.15
C LEU A 319 14.10 -15.55 -6.61
N PHE A 320 12.80 -15.52 -6.39
CA PHE A 320 11.93 -14.42 -6.80
C PHE A 320 11.88 -13.33 -5.73
N ASN A 321 11.99 -12.09 -6.17
CA ASN A 321 11.87 -10.91 -5.33
C ASN A 321 10.43 -10.36 -5.35
N PRO A 322 9.99 -9.63 -4.30
CA PRO A 322 8.66 -9.04 -4.26
C PRO A 322 8.34 -8.02 -5.37
N ASP A 323 9.38 -7.48 -6.05
CA ASP A 323 9.25 -6.54 -7.16
C ASP A 323 9.06 -7.22 -8.53
N GLY A 324 8.96 -8.56 -8.56
CA GLY A 324 8.82 -9.36 -9.77
C GLY A 324 10.13 -9.63 -10.50
N SER A 325 11.26 -9.12 -10.01
CA SER A 325 12.59 -9.55 -10.48
C SER A 325 12.93 -10.91 -9.91
N TYR A 326 13.86 -11.62 -10.54
CA TYR A 326 14.38 -12.85 -9.97
C TYR A 326 15.90 -12.93 -10.07
N HIS A 327 16.46 -13.73 -9.19
CA HIS A 327 17.85 -14.11 -9.17
C HIS A 327 17.94 -15.61 -9.43
N PHE A 328 18.72 -16.00 -10.44
CA PHE A 328 19.02 -17.39 -10.71
C PHE A 328 20.45 -17.71 -10.25
N GLU A 329 20.62 -18.77 -9.47
CA GLU A 329 21.94 -19.30 -9.11
C GLU A 329 22.16 -20.71 -9.68
N TYR A 330 23.26 -20.90 -10.38
CA TYR A 330 23.65 -22.21 -10.87
C TYR A 330 23.94 -23.17 -9.73
N ALA A 331 23.42 -24.39 -9.79
CA ALA A 331 23.80 -25.49 -8.89
C ALA A 331 25.30 -25.81 -9.01
N THR A 332 25.81 -25.87 -10.23
CA THR A 332 27.24 -26.00 -10.54
C THR A 332 27.75 -24.71 -11.16
N LYS A 333 28.65 -24.03 -10.48
CA LYS A 333 29.22 -22.75 -10.95
C LYS A 333 30.06 -22.97 -12.21
N ILE A 334 30.05 -21.98 -13.13
CA ILE A 334 30.61 -22.14 -14.49
C ILE A 334 31.85 -21.28 -14.63
N LEU A 335 32.96 -21.88 -14.96
CA LEU A 335 34.21 -21.18 -15.26
C LEU A 335 34.16 -20.67 -16.73
N ASP A 336 33.88 -19.38 -16.89
CA ASP A 336 33.74 -18.75 -18.22
C ASP A 336 35.06 -18.20 -18.78
N LEU A 337 35.97 -17.77 -17.88
CA LEU A 337 37.27 -17.26 -18.29
C LEU A 337 38.36 -17.83 -17.38
N ALA A 338 39.43 -18.34 -18.01
CA ALA A 338 40.67 -18.73 -17.35
C ALA A 338 41.84 -18.22 -18.15
N ILE A 339 42.67 -17.35 -17.57
CA ILE A 339 43.88 -16.78 -18.15
C ILE A 339 45.07 -17.23 -17.32
N ALA A 340 45.99 -17.96 -17.98
CA ALA A 340 47.30 -18.29 -17.44
C ALA A 340 48.34 -17.93 -18.53
N GLY A 341 48.84 -16.69 -18.50
CA GLY A 341 49.74 -16.14 -19.51
C GLY A 341 49.28 -14.79 -20.07
N SER A 342 49.12 -14.68 -21.40
CA SER A 342 48.79 -13.42 -22.08
C SER A 342 47.46 -12.86 -21.63
N ALA A 343 47.44 -11.61 -21.20
CA ALA A 343 46.27 -10.82 -20.85
C ALA A 343 46.27 -9.51 -21.64
N SER A 344 45.17 -8.77 -21.59
CA SER A 344 45.05 -7.51 -22.29
C SER A 344 45.12 -6.32 -21.38
N THR A 345 45.92 -5.34 -21.73
CA THR A 345 45.98 -4.00 -21.13
C THR A 345 44.97 -3.02 -21.74
N SER A 346 44.19 -3.50 -22.73
CA SER A 346 43.03 -2.82 -23.25
C SER A 346 41.78 -3.63 -22.91
N LYS A 347 40.61 -2.96 -22.87
CA LYS A 347 39.33 -3.61 -22.58
C LYS A 347 39.04 -4.72 -23.60
N VAL A 348 38.74 -5.91 -23.08
CA VAL A 348 38.37 -7.09 -23.84
C VAL A 348 37.06 -7.64 -23.35
N ASN A 349 36.11 -7.86 -24.28
CA ASN A 349 34.87 -8.57 -24.01
C ASN A 349 35.09 -10.08 -24.05
N PHE A 350 34.46 -10.79 -23.14
CA PHE A 350 34.42 -12.24 -23.13
C PHE A 350 33.02 -12.75 -22.81
N ALA A 351 32.67 -13.93 -23.34
CA ALA A 351 31.36 -14.51 -23.09
C ALA A 351 31.23 -14.99 -21.67
N VAL A 352 30.06 -14.82 -21.08
CA VAL A 352 29.62 -15.38 -19.81
C VAL A 352 28.36 -16.21 -20.01
N THR A 353 28.22 -17.25 -19.22
CA THR A 353 27.11 -18.19 -19.37
C THR A 353 25.86 -17.65 -18.66
N VAL A 354 25.22 -16.67 -19.26
CA VAL A 354 23.98 -16.05 -18.77
C VAL A 354 23.07 -15.69 -19.95
N PRO A 355 21.78 -15.41 -19.75
CA PRO A 355 20.95 -14.73 -20.73
C PRO A 355 21.55 -13.37 -21.13
N ARG A 356 21.16 -12.85 -22.28
CA ARG A 356 21.56 -11.50 -22.71
C ARG A 356 20.91 -10.41 -21.87
N ASP A 357 21.58 -9.27 -21.75
CA ASP A 357 21.06 -8.06 -21.09
C ASP A 357 20.62 -8.26 -19.64
N VAL A 358 21.27 -9.17 -18.92
CA VAL A 358 21.05 -9.41 -17.49
C VAL A 358 22.24 -8.93 -16.67
N VAL A 359 22.03 -8.73 -15.37
CA VAL A 359 23.14 -8.47 -14.44
C VAL A 359 23.72 -9.81 -14.03
N VAL A 360 24.92 -10.13 -14.51
CA VAL A 360 25.62 -11.37 -14.15
C VAL A 360 26.24 -11.25 -12.76
N LYS A 361 26.06 -12.29 -11.94
CA LYS A 361 26.77 -12.48 -10.66
C LYS A 361 27.98 -13.36 -10.91
N ILE A 362 29.16 -12.81 -10.70
CA ILE A 362 30.41 -13.52 -10.91
C ILE A 362 31.23 -13.61 -9.61
N ARG A 363 32.10 -14.64 -9.57
CA ARG A 363 33.27 -14.64 -8.69
C ARG A 363 34.49 -14.56 -9.58
N ALA A 364 35.35 -13.59 -9.32
CA ALA A 364 36.65 -13.52 -9.95
C ALA A 364 37.76 -13.76 -8.93
N SER A 365 38.79 -14.44 -9.37
CA SER A 365 39.98 -14.69 -8.55
C SER A 365 41.24 -14.51 -9.37
N MET A 366 42.28 -14.00 -8.75
CA MET A 366 43.56 -13.78 -9.38
C MET A 366 44.68 -14.17 -8.43
N TYR A 367 45.68 -14.88 -8.95
CA TYR A 367 46.89 -15.22 -8.26
C TYR A 367 48.09 -14.81 -9.10
N ARG A 368 49.15 -14.34 -8.46
CA ARG A 368 50.41 -14.02 -9.11
C ARG A 368 51.60 -14.52 -8.28
N ALA A 369 52.54 -15.17 -8.97
CA ALA A 369 53.80 -15.66 -8.40
C ALA A 369 54.97 -14.67 -8.57
N ASN A 370 54.78 -13.50 -9.25
CA ASN A 370 55.84 -12.60 -9.65
C ASN A 370 55.85 -11.27 -8.86
N THR A 371 56.89 -10.50 -8.99
CA THR A 371 57.35 -9.38 -8.11
C THR A 371 56.65 -8.02 -8.28
N ALA A 372 55.58 -7.92 -9.04
CA ALA A 372 54.86 -6.68 -9.22
C ALA A 372 53.38 -6.81 -8.99
N ASP A 373 52.75 -5.83 -8.35
CA ASP A 373 51.29 -5.76 -8.16
C ASP A 373 50.55 -5.77 -9.50
N VAL A 374 49.50 -6.53 -9.60
CA VAL A 374 48.62 -6.54 -10.75
C VAL A 374 47.23 -6.11 -10.34
N TYR A 375 46.67 -5.29 -11.18
CA TYR A 375 45.34 -4.73 -11.05
C TYR A 375 44.46 -5.20 -12.20
N VAL A 376 43.22 -5.62 -11.89
CA VAL A 376 42.22 -5.98 -12.90
C VAL A 376 40.91 -5.28 -12.59
N ASN A 377 40.28 -4.70 -13.62
CA ASN A 377 38.92 -4.22 -13.60
C ASN A 377 38.01 -5.17 -14.40
N LEU A 378 36.85 -5.42 -13.85
CA LEU A 378 35.75 -6.15 -14.46
C LEU A 378 34.61 -5.16 -14.70
N LEU A 379 34.18 -5.02 -15.93
CA LEU A 379 33.34 -3.92 -16.41
C LEU A 379 32.17 -4.45 -17.24
N SER A 380 31.08 -3.67 -17.29
CA SER A 380 30.11 -3.83 -18.35
C SER A 380 30.76 -3.49 -19.71
N PRO A 381 30.39 -4.15 -20.81
CA PRO A 381 30.80 -3.76 -22.15
C PRO A 381 30.43 -2.32 -22.51
N TYR A 382 29.39 -1.76 -21.87
CA TYR A 382 28.93 -0.39 -22.07
C TYR A 382 29.73 0.67 -21.29
N ASP A 383 30.51 0.26 -20.28
CA ASP A 383 31.29 1.18 -19.47
C ASP A 383 32.53 1.68 -20.22
N ASN A 384 32.95 2.91 -19.92
CA ASN A 384 34.22 3.44 -20.43
C ASN A 384 35.39 2.66 -19.82
N SER A 385 36.40 2.38 -20.63
CA SER A 385 37.61 1.71 -20.16
C SER A 385 38.45 2.64 -19.32
N LEU A 386 38.63 2.30 -18.02
CA LEU A 386 39.60 2.92 -17.14
C LEU A 386 40.75 1.93 -16.90
N SER A 387 41.96 2.34 -17.14
CA SER A 387 43.14 1.53 -16.78
C SER A 387 43.14 1.28 -15.28
N PRO A 388 43.25 0.00 -14.85
CA PRO A 388 43.23 -0.32 -13.45
C PRO A 388 44.45 0.18 -12.72
N THR A 389 44.24 0.76 -11.54
CA THR A 389 45.27 1.24 -10.62
C THR A 389 44.94 0.75 -9.22
N PHE A 390 45.84 0.91 -8.27
CA PHE A 390 45.58 0.59 -6.87
C PHE A 390 44.29 1.23 -6.32
N ALA A 391 43.97 2.44 -6.79
CA ALA A 391 42.82 3.19 -6.28
C ALA A 391 41.46 2.78 -6.90
N ASN A 392 41.44 2.13 -8.07
CA ASN A 392 40.20 1.87 -8.82
C ASN A 392 40.07 0.43 -9.31
N ALA A 393 40.97 -0.47 -8.89
CA ALA A 393 40.91 -1.88 -9.30
C ALA A 393 39.83 -2.67 -8.55
N ASP A 394 39.17 -3.57 -9.25
CA ASP A 394 38.29 -4.57 -8.66
C ASP A 394 39.07 -5.68 -7.95
N LEU A 395 40.16 -6.09 -8.58
CA LEU A 395 41.07 -7.12 -8.07
C LEU A 395 42.48 -6.57 -8.00
N LEU A 396 43.11 -6.81 -6.86
CA LEU A 396 44.53 -6.61 -6.61
C LEU A 396 45.15 -7.96 -6.25
N SER A 397 46.23 -8.32 -6.88
CA SER A 397 47.09 -9.43 -6.43
C SER A 397 48.50 -8.91 -6.18
N ASP A 398 48.95 -9.01 -4.95
CA ASP A 398 50.34 -8.83 -4.51
C ASP A 398 51.08 -10.20 -4.61
N ILE A 399 52.38 -10.18 -4.42
CA ILE A 399 53.25 -11.40 -4.51
C ILE A 399 52.72 -12.52 -3.64
N ASN A 400 52.43 -13.68 -4.28
CA ASN A 400 51.93 -14.90 -3.62
C ASN A 400 50.59 -14.71 -2.87
N TYR A 401 49.81 -13.69 -3.19
CA TYR A 401 48.50 -13.48 -2.60
C TYR A 401 47.37 -13.81 -3.58
N LEU A 402 46.35 -14.52 -3.13
CA LEU A 402 45.12 -14.80 -3.89
C LEU A 402 44.11 -13.72 -3.61
N GLY A 403 43.90 -12.81 -4.58
CA GLY A 403 42.76 -11.88 -4.55
C GLY A 403 41.50 -12.56 -5.11
N ALA A 404 40.37 -12.40 -4.43
CA ALA A 404 39.08 -12.87 -4.92
C ALA A 404 37.97 -11.89 -4.56
N ILE A 405 37.02 -11.68 -5.50
CA ILE A 405 35.81 -10.87 -5.28
C ILE A 405 34.60 -11.55 -5.87
N GLU A 406 33.43 -11.18 -5.36
CA GLU A 406 32.15 -11.36 -6.05
C GLU A 406 31.67 -9.99 -6.55
N LYS A 407 31.16 -9.92 -7.76
CA LYS A 407 30.71 -8.70 -8.40
C LYS A 407 29.48 -8.95 -9.28
N ASN A 408 28.59 -7.97 -9.32
CA ASN A 408 27.45 -7.94 -10.23
C ASN A 408 27.77 -6.97 -11.38
N ILE A 409 27.64 -7.43 -12.62
CA ILE A 409 28.03 -6.66 -13.82
C ILE A 409 26.93 -6.81 -14.88
N LEU A 410 26.50 -5.70 -15.49
CA LEU A 410 25.54 -5.75 -16.61
C LEU A 410 26.24 -6.37 -17.83
N SER A 411 25.69 -7.48 -18.34
CA SER A 411 26.10 -8.07 -19.63
C SER A 411 25.49 -7.30 -20.80
N ASN A 412 26.05 -7.50 -22.01
CA ASN A 412 25.47 -6.98 -23.24
C ASN A 412 24.49 -7.97 -23.88
N ASP A 413 23.94 -7.57 -25.05
CA ASP A 413 23.05 -8.35 -25.90
C ASP A 413 23.67 -9.67 -26.46
N SER A 414 24.97 -9.80 -26.34
CA SER A 414 25.75 -10.99 -26.73
C SER A 414 26.20 -11.82 -25.52
N SER A 415 25.62 -11.59 -24.34
CA SER A 415 25.97 -12.25 -23.05
C SER A 415 27.45 -12.12 -22.71
N GLN A 416 28.00 -10.92 -22.82
CA GLN A 416 29.42 -10.66 -22.55
C GLN A 416 29.59 -9.65 -21.42
N ILE A 417 30.69 -9.77 -20.67
CA ILE A 417 31.27 -8.73 -19.83
C ILE A 417 32.70 -8.44 -20.28
N SER A 418 33.36 -7.47 -19.69
CA SER A 418 34.70 -7.05 -20.07
C SER A 418 35.66 -7.15 -18.92
N TYR A 419 36.94 -7.34 -19.25
CA TYR A 419 38.04 -7.09 -18.32
C TYR A 419 39.09 -6.18 -18.95
N ILE A 420 39.93 -5.57 -18.09
CA ILE A 420 41.15 -4.86 -18.45
C ILE A 420 42.17 -5.11 -17.33
N SER A 421 43.41 -5.42 -17.70
CA SER A 421 44.52 -5.65 -16.77
C SER A 421 45.56 -4.53 -16.85
N SER A 422 46.25 -4.26 -15.75
CA SER A 422 47.41 -3.36 -15.75
C SER A 422 48.65 -3.98 -16.38
N PHE A 423 48.69 -5.29 -16.65
CA PHE A 423 49.81 -6.02 -17.23
C PHE A 423 49.36 -6.93 -18.38
N ALA A 424 50.27 -7.15 -19.34
CA ALA A 424 50.02 -7.99 -20.49
C ALA A 424 50.13 -9.52 -20.20
N THR A 425 50.45 -9.88 -18.95
CA THR A 425 50.54 -11.30 -18.53
C THR A 425 49.93 -11.44 -17.12
N LEU A 426 49.16 -12.51 -16.94
CA LEU A 426 48.60 -12.95 -15.64
C LEU A 426 48.98 -14.41 -15.41
N ASP A 427 49.38 -14.77 -14.16
CA ASP A 427 49.75 -16.15 -13.89
C ASP A 427 48.51 -17.02 -13.73
N ASN A 428 47.46 -16.51 -13.10
CA ASN A 428 46.20 -17.21 -13.00
C ASN A 428 45.09 -16.18 -12.72
N PHE A 429 44.20 -15.94 -13.70
CA PHE A 429 43.02 -15.10 -13.53
C PHE A 429 41.81 -15.88 -14.03
N ASN A 430 40.84 -16.09 -13.14
CA ASN A 430 39.63 -16.85 -13.39
C ASN A 430 38.41 -15.99 -13.13
N VAL A 431 37.41 -16.12 -14.01
CA VAL A 431 36.07 -15.59 -13.80
C VAL A 431 35.06 -16.72 -13.87
N THR A 432 34.34 -16.90 -12.78
CA THR A 432 33.33 -17.95 -12.62
C THR A 432 31.97 -17.30 -12.52
N THR A 433 31.04 -17.66 -13.39
CA THR A 433 29.64 -17.23 -13.31
C THR A 433 28.92 -18.03 -12.23
N LEU A 434 28.33 -17.33 -11.29
CA LEU A 434 27.53 -17.89 -10.20
C LEU A 434 26.04 -17.96 -10.58
N GLY A 435 25.56 -16.98 -11.35
CA GLY A 435 24.17 -16.82 -11.73
C GLY A 435 23.92 -15.45 -12.35
N TRP A 436 22.67 -15.02 -12.36
CA TRP A 436 22.28 -13.70 -12.86
C TRP A 436 21.05 -13.15 -12.15
N PHE A 437 20.87 -11.83 -12.23
CA PHE A 437 19.65 -11.11 -11.87
C PHE A 437 18.96 -10.67 -13.15
N ASP A 438 17.70 -10.98 -13.29
CA ASP A 438 16.85 -10.47 -14.38
C ASP A 438 15.79 -9.55 -13.78
N SER A 439 15.94 -8.25 -14.03
CA SER A 439 14.85 -7.30 -13.85
C SER A 439 13.97 -7.41 -15.09
N ILE A 440 12.88 -8.16 -15.01
CA ILE A 440 11.87 -8.22 -16.06
C ILE A 440 11.30 -6.82 -16.21
N LYS A 441 11.93 -5.98 -17.03
CA LYS A 441 11.38 -4.66 -17.34
C LYS A 441 10.07 -4.89 -18.08
N GLN A 442 9.00 -4.36 -17.53
CA GLN A 442 7.76 -4.16 -18.28
C GLN A 442 8.10 -3.15 -19.38
N TYR A 443 8.06 -3.60 -20.62
CA TYR A 443 8.08 -2.75 -21.81
C TYR A 443 6.65 -2.43 -22.19
#